data_c59484d67f091d014c63a4de051786d7
#
_entry.id   c59484d67f091d014c63a4de051786d7
#
_cell.length_a   1.000
_cell.length_b   1.000
_cell.length_c   1.000
_cell.angle_alpha   90.00
_cell.angle_beta   90.00
_cell.angle_gamma   90.00
#
_symmetry.space_group_name_H-M   'P 1'
#
loop_
_entity.id
_entity.type
_entity.pdbx_description
1 polymer ?
#
loop_
_entity_poly.entity_id
_entity_poly.type
_entity_poly.pdbx_seq_one_letter_code
_entity_poly.pdbx_strand_id
1 'polypeptide(L)'
;MDEEAFSEYERNYETARDDSLMWKKPSGSFNGVIYPLEGFNFRGVCWYQGCSNIYGAEKNHDKALNALISCWRRFFNNPELTFSIAELARFVEDPDAYSVINEKIGIVARGDKLVCNAINLDQGDWADIHPRDKHVIGTRLANETLRCFFGKDENAAPKVVSCEIVSDKEVRLFMNENVVLKNGANGFEVLTESGYSLNCEATIENNVITLT
;
A
#
# COMPACT_ATOMS: atom_id res chain seq x y z
N MET A 1 8.73 5.95 -27.19
CA MET A 1 9.81 6.65 -26.47
C MET A 1 10.45 7.53 -27.52
N ASP A 2 10.52 8.83 -27.28
CA ASP A 2 11.19 9.75 -28.22
C ASP A 2 12.72 9.60 -28.10
N GLU A 3 13.43 10.19 -29.04
CA GLU A 3 14.88 10.03 -29.19
C GLU A 3 15.65 10.67 -28.01
N GLU A 4 15.08 11.69 -27.39
CA GLU A 4 15.64 12.40 -26.23
C GLU A 4 15.52 11.57 -24.94
N ALA A 5 14.35 10.95 -24.71
CA ALA A 5 14.12 10.03 -23.61
C ALA A 5 14.96 8.75 -23.74
N PHE A 6 15.24 8.30 -24.96
CA PHE A 6 16.12 7.16 -25.21
C PHE A 6 17.59 7.53 -24.94
N SER A 7 18.04 8.71 -25.36
CA SER A 7 19.41 9.19 -25.10
C SER A 7 19.66 9.48 -23.61
N GLU A 8 18.64 9.93 -22.88
CA GLU A 8 18.73 10.09 -21.42
C GLU A 8 18.78 8.72 -20.72
N TYR A 9 18.01 7.76 -21.20
CA TYR A 9 18.05 6.38 -20.74
C TYR A 9 19.43 5.74 -20.96
N GLU A 10 20.04 5.91 -22.15
CA GLU A 10 21.39 5.37 -22.45
C GLU A 10 22.46 6.02 -21.56
N ARG A 11 22.42 7.35 -21.37
CA ARG A 11 23.36 8.07 -20.48
C ARG A 11 23.25 7.58 -19.04
N ASN A 12 22.04 7.39 -18.54
CA ASN A 12 21.80 6.85 -17.21
C ASN A 12 22.22 5.38 -17.10
N TYR A 13 22.11 4.62 -18.17
CA TYR A 13 22.57 3.24 -18.26
C TYR A 13 24.11 3.13 -18.23
N GLU A 14 24.82 4.02 -18.92
CA GLU A 14 26.29 4.04 -18.93
C GLU A 14 26.88 4.52 -17.61
N THR A 15 26.26 5.48 -16.94
CA THR A 15 26.66 5.91 -15.58
C THR A 15 26.36 4.86 -14.50
N ALA A 16 25.44 3.95 -14.73
CA ALA A 16 25.14 2.84 -13.83
C ALA A 16 26.03 1.60 -14.03
N ARG A 17 27.20 1.74 -14.62
CA ARG A 17 28.19 0.65 -14.84
C ARG A 17 28.91 0.17 -13.59
N ASP A 18 28.61 0.74 -12.43
CA ASP A 18 29.04 0.16 -11.17
C ASP A 18 28.24 -1.14 -10.93
N ASP A 19 28.91 -2.27 -11.05
CA ASP A 19 28.31 -3.59 -10.88
C ASP A 19 27.68 -3.79 -9.50
N SER A 20 28.10 -2.99 -8.49
CA SER A 20 27.51 -2.96 -7.17
C SER A 20 26.06 -2.45 -7.13
N LEU A 21 25.63 -1.75 -8.20
CA LEU A 21 24.28 -1.17 -8.34
C LEU A 21 23.41 -1.86 -9.40
N MET A 22 23.75 -3.08 -9.80
CA MET A 22 23.00 -3.84 -10.80
C MET A 22 21.49 -3.91 -10.54
N TRP A 23 21.08 -3.97 -9.27
CA TRP A 23 19.69 -4.00 -8.85
C TRP A 23 18.94 -2.67 -9.10
N LYS A 24 19.66 -1.55 -9.28
CA LYS A 24 19.07 -0.24 -9.64
C LYS A 24 18.90 -0.06 -11.15
N LYS A 25 19.50 -0.92 -11.97
CA LYS A 25 19.34 -0.82 -13.42
C LYS A 25 17.90 -1.12 -13.82
N PRO A 26 17.34 -0.41 -14.81
CA PRO A 26 16.02 -0.72 -15.35
C PRO A 26 15.89 -2.21 -15.68
N SER A 27 14.82 -2.82 -15.22
CA SER A 27 14.55 -4.27 -15.35
C SER A 27 15.59 -5.21 -14.71
N GLY A 28 16.63 -4.71 -14.02
CA GLY A 28 17.68 -5.55 -13.43
C GLY A 28 17.12 -6.58 -12.45
N SER A 29 16.28 -6.14 -11.52
CA SER A 29 15.62 -7.04 -10.55
C SER A 29 14.62 -7.98 -11.24
N PHE A 30 13.91 -7.52 -12.27
CA PHE A 30 13.01 -8.39 -13.03
C PHE A 30 13.80 -9.48 -13.75
N ASN A 31 14.82 -9.12 -14.49
CA ASN A 31 15.62 -10.07 -15.26
C ASN A 31 16.38 -11.07 -14.37
N GLY A 32 16.88 -10.62 -13.23
CA GLY A 32 17.67 -11.47 -12.33
C GLY A 32 16.85 -12.34 -11.38
N VAL A 33 15.62 -11.92 -11.04
CA VAL A 33 14.83 -12.57 -9.99
C VAL A 33 13.50 -13.11 -10.51
N ILE A 34 12.78 -12.35 -11.31
CA ILE A 34 11.43 -12.72 -11.76
C ILE A 34 11.48 -13.54 -13.05
N TYR A 35 12.30 -13.12 -14.02
CA TYR A 35 12.40 -13.81 -15.31
C TYR A 35 12.80 -15.30 -15.18
N PRO A 36 13.73 -15.70 -14.30
CA PRO A 36 14.05 -17.12 -14.09
C PRO A 36 12.87 -17.98 -13.58
N LEU A 37 11.80 -17.34 -13.11
CA LEU A 37 10.58 -18.01 -12.64
C LEU A 37 9.55 -18.18 -13.76
N GLU A 38 9.90 -17.90 -15.02
CA GLU A 38 9.03 -18.15 -16.18
C GLU A 38 8.56 -19.59 -16.20
N GLY A 39 7.27 -19.79 -16.43
CA GLY A 39 6.65 -21.14 -16.45
C GLY A 39 6.22 -21.67 -15.08
N PHE A 40 6.57 -21.01 -13.97
CA PHE A 40 5.99 -21.37 -12.68
C PHE A 40 4.52 -20.93 -12.59
N ASN A 41 3.71 -21.79 -12.00
CA ASN A 41 2.30 -21.51 -11.75
C ASN A 41 2.09 -21.02 -10.32
N PHE A 42 2.06 -19.72 -10.15
CA PHE A 42 1.80 -19.07 -8.85
C PHE A 42 0.31 -18.90 -8.61
N ARG A 43 -0.14 -19.16 -7.39
CA ARG A 43 -1.51 -18.89 -6.94
C ARG A 43 -1.71 -17.40 -6.66
N GLY A 44 -0.72 -16.71 -6.13
CA GLY A 44 -0.77 -15.31 -5.77
C GLY A 44 0.59 -14.77 -5.41
N VAL A 45 0.64 -13.46 -5.21
CA VAL A 45 1.82 -12.69 -4.85
C VAL A 45 1.57 -11.97 -3.54
N CYS A 46 2.48 -12.12 -2.58
CA CYS A 46 2.56 -11.27 -1.40
C CYS A 46 3.54 -10.13 -1.67
N TRP A 47 3.06 -8.89 -1.65
CA TRP A 47 3.86 -7.71 -1.98
C TRP A 47 4.02 -6.78 -0.79
N TYR A 48 5.27 -6.47 -0.41
CA TYR A 48 5.59 -5.51 0.63
C TYR A 48 6.76 -4.64 0.17
N GLN A 49 6.46 -3.50 -0.46
CA GLN A 49 7.45 -2.57 -1.00
C GLN A 49 6.81 -1.19 -1.16
N GLY A 50 7.62 -0.15 -1.09
CA GLY A 50 7.18 1.22 -1.35
C GLY A 50 8.00 2.29 -0.62
N CYS A 51 8.73 1.93 0.44
CA CYS A 51 9.45 2.91 1.27
C CYS A 51 10.39 3.83 0.48
N SER A 52 11.05 3.33 -0.57
CA SER A 52 11.91 4.15 -1.43
C SER A 52 11.15 5.01 -2.45
N ASN A 53 9.82 4.88 -2.52
CA ASN A 53 9.01 5.63 -3.48
C ASN A 53 8.53 6.99 -2.94
N ILE A 54 8.84 7.31 -1.68
CA ILE A 54 8.49 8.58 -1.03
C ILE A 54 9.22 9.80 -1.63
N TYR A 55 10.24 9.59 -2.43
CA TYR A 55 11.05 10.65 -3.02
C TYR A 55 10.49 11.11 -4.39
N GLY A 56 9.22 11.52 -4.43
CA GLY A 56 8.55 12.08 -5.61
C GLY A 56 7.76 11.08 -6.45
N ALA A 57 7.81 9.78 -6.14
CA ALA A 57 7.04 8.76 -6.84
C ALA A 57 5.74 8.36 -6.13
N GLU A 58 5.50 8.85 -4.90
CA GLU A 58 4.35 8.51 -4.06
C GLU A 58 3.02 8.82 -4.74
N LYS A 59 2.91 9.97 -5.44
CA LYS A 59 1.69 10.42 -6.12
C LYS A 59 1.25 9.52 -7.28
N ASN A 60 2.17 8.76 -7.86
CA ASN A 60 1.92 7.85 -8.98
C ASN A 60 2.07 6.38 -8.58
N HIS A 61 2.13 6.07 -7.29
CA HIS A 61 2.35 4.70 -6.80
C HIS A 61 1.25 3.74 -7.26
N ASP A 62 0.00 4.18 -7.32
CA ASP A 62 -1.13 3.43 -7.88
C ASP A 62 -0.91 3.01 -9.34
N LYS A 63 -0.40 3.92 -10.17
CA LYS A 63 -0.12 3.64 -11.58
C LYS A 63 1.02 2.63 -11.73
N ALA A 64 2.11 2.82 -10.97
CA ALA A 64 3.24 1.92 -10.97
C ALA A 64 2.85 0.51 -10.51
N LEU A 65 2.05 0.42 -9.43
CA LEU A 65 1.57 -0.84 -8.89
C LEU A 65 0.62 -1.56 -9.87
N ASN A 66 -0.32 -0.86 -10.49
CA ASN A 66 -1.18 -1.41 -11.54
C ASN A 66 -0.37 -1.91 -12.76
N ALA A 67 0.66 -1.18 -13.15
CA ALA A 67 1.55 -1.59 -14.23
C ALA A 67 2.31 -2.88 -13.88
N LEU A 68 2.84 -2.98 -12.66
CA LEU A 68 3.50 -4.18 -12.14
C LEU A 68 2.55 -5.38 -12.14
N ILE A 69 1.36 -5.24 -11.57
CA ILE A 69 0.33 -6.30 -11.52
C ILE A 69 -0.02 -6.79 -12.92
N SER A 70 -0.29 -5.86 -13.83
CA SER A 70 -0.62 -6.18 -15.22
C SER A 70 0.54 -6.86 -15.97
N CYS A 71 1.78 -6.41 -15.72
CA CYS A 71 2.98 -7.00 -16.28
C CYS A 71 3.17 -8.45 -15.82
N TRP A 72 3.03 -8.70 -14.52
CA TRP A 72 3.23 -10.04 -13.96
C TRP A 72 2.11 -11.00 -14.36
N ARG A 73 0.85 -10.56 -14.42
CA ARG A 73 -0.25 -11.37 -14.94
C ARG A 73 0.00 -11.83 -16.39
N ARG A 74 0.53 -10.93 -17.23
CA ARG A 74 0.89 -11.29 -18.60
C ARG A 74 2.11 -12.21 -18.65
N PHE A 75 3.16 -11.91 -17.91
CA PHE A 75 4.40 -12.68 -17.88
C PHE A 75 4.19 -14.13 -17.43
N PHE A 76 3.43 -14.34 -16.38
CA PHE A 76 3.10 -15.67 -15.88
C PHE A 76 1.92 -16.32 -16.60
N ASN A 77 1.37 -15.67 -17.64
CA ASN A 77 0.17 -16.13 -18.35
C ASN A 77 -0.98 -16.51 -17.41
N ASN A 78 -1.15 -15.73 -16.34
CA ASN A 78 -2.17 -15.95 -15.32
C ASN A 78 -2.95 -14.65 -15.07
N PRO A 79 -4.05 -14.39 -15.81
CA PRO A 79 -4.86 -13.18 -15.64
C PRO A 79 -5.55 -13.11 -14.28
N GLU A 80 -5.71 -14.25 -13.58
CA GLU A 80 -6.31 -14.35 -12.26
C GLU A 80 -5.27 -14.36 -11.12
N LEU A 81 -4.01 -14.06 -11.40
CA LEU A 81 -2.98 -13.96 -10.38
C LEU A 81 -3.38 -12.90 -9.33
N THR A 82 -3.59 -13.35 -8.09
CA THR A 82 -3.98 -12.47 -7.00
C THR A 82 -2.79 -11.75 -6.40
N PHE A 83 -3.03 -10.55 -5.86
CA PHE A 83 -2.02 -9.79 -5.14
C PHE A 83 -2.52 -9.43 -3.75
N SER A 84 -1.76 -9.79 -2.74
CA SER A 84 -1.96 -9.40 -1.36
C SER A 84 -0.87 -8.41 -0.98
N ILE A 85 -1.23 -7.15 -0.74
CA ILE A 85 -0.30 -6.05 -0.57
C ILE A 85 -0.28 -5.62 0.89
N ALA A 86 0.89 -5.62 1.50
CA ALA A 86 1.08 -5.04 2.82
C ALA A 86 1.26 -3.52 2.69
N GLU A 87 0.41 -2.74 3.36
CA GLU A 87 0.65 -1.31 3.52
C GLU A 87 1.94 -1.06 4.30
N LEU A 88 2.57 0.07 4.03
CA LEU A 88 3.81 0.44 4.70
C LEU A 88 3.57 0.72 6.17
N ALA A 89 4.42 0.14 7.00
CA ALA A 89 4.48 0.42 8.43
C ALA A 89 5.07 1.82 8.69
N ARG A 90 4.83 2.39 9.86
CA ARG A 90 5.32 3.73 10.24
C ARG A 90 6.83 3.82 10.21
N PHE A 91 7.31 4.98 9.76
CA PHE A 91 8.71 5.39 9.86
C PHE A 91 8.80 6.92 9.92
N VAL A 92 9.84 7.46 10.57
CA VAL A 92 9.97 8.88 10.85
C VAL A 92 10.23 9.78 9.64
N GLU A 93 10.78 9.24 8.54
CA GLU A 93 11.40 10.02 7.49
C GLU A 93 10.43 10.92 6.72
N ASP A 94 9.25 10.45 6.37
CA ASP A 94 8.20 11.25 5.69
C ASP A 94 6.83 10.61 5.91
N PRO A 95 6.18 10.87 7.05
CA PRO A 95 4.88 10.27 7.37
C PRO A 95 3.79 10.60 6.35
N ASP A 96 3.83 11.79 5.75
CA ASP A 96 2.84 12.22 4.76
C ASP A 96 2.98 11.42 3.47
N ALA A 97 4.20 11.23 2.98
CA ALA A 97 4.46 10.43 1.78
C ALA A 97 4.11 8.94 2.00
N TYR A 98 4.36 8.40 3.21
CA TYR A 98 3.93 7.05 3.58
C TYR A 98 2.40 6.91 3.56
N SER A 99 1.70 7.91 4.07
CA SER A 99 0.23 7.95 4.06
C SER A 99 -0.31 8.00 2.63
N VAL A 100 0.29 8.79 1.75
CA VAL A 100 -0.07 8.85 0.32
C VAL A 100 0.15 7.49 -0.35
N ILE A 101 1.27 6.81 -0.10
CA ILE A 101 1.53 5.47 -0.66
C ILE A 101 0.48 4.47 -0.18
N ASN A 102 0.15 4.45 1.10
CA ASN A 102 -0.84 3.54 1.66
C ASN A 102 -2.25 3.81 1.09
N GLU A 103 -2.61 5.07 0.90
CA GLU A 103 -3.83 5.44 0.18
C GLU A 103 -3.84 4.90 -1.25
N LYS A 104 -2.73 5.06 -2.00
CA LYS A 104 -2.59 4.54 -3.36
C LYS A 104 -2.69 3.02 -3.42
N ILE A 105 -2.12 2.30 -2.46
CA ILE A 105 -2.30 0.84 -2.32
C ILE A 105 -3.79 0.52 -2.12
N GLY A 106 -4.48 1.24 -1.25
CA GLY A 106 -5.92 1.09 -1.02
C GLY A 106 -6.76 1.36 -2.27
N ILE A 107 -6.40 2.36 -3.07
CA ILE A 107 -7.07 2.66 -4.36
C ILE A 107 -6.94 1.47 -5.31
N VAL A 108 -5.75 0.88 -5.46
CA VAL A 108 -5.53 -0.29 -6.32
C VAL A 108 -6.34 -1.48 -5.84
N ALA A 109 -6.35 -1.75 -4.54
CA ALA A 109 -7.10 -2.86 -3.96
C ALA A 109 -8.63 -2.70 -4.13
N ARG A 110 -9.15 -1.47 -4.07
CA ARG A 110 -10.57 -1.21 -4.34
C ARG A 110 -10.92 -1.30 -5.83
N GLY A 111 -9.97 -1.05 -6.71
CA GLY A 111 -10.16 -1.07 -8.16
C GLY A 111 -10.06 -2.45 -8.82
N ASP A 112 -9.49 -3.44 -8.13
CA ASP A 112 -9.25 -4.77 -8.68
C ASP A 112 -9.61 -5.86 -7.66
N LYS A 113 -10.66 -6.64 -7.95
CA LYS A 113 -11.16 -7.73 -7.08
C LYS A 113 -10.14 -8.84 -6.78
N LEU A 114 -9.06 -8.92 -7.55
CA LEU A 114 -7.96 -9.85 -7.37
C LEU A 114 -6.78 -9.23 -6.61
N VAL A 115 -7.00 -8.06 -6.01
CA VAL A 115 -6.02 -7.37 -5.16
C VAL A 115 -6.65 -7.11 -3.79
N CYS A 116 -5.90 -7.37 -2.73
CA CYS A 116 -6.25 -6.96 -1.38
C CYS A 116 -5.09 -6.24 -0.71
N ASN A 117 -5.38 -5.46 0.34
CA ASN A 117 -4.37 -4.77 1.12
C ASN A 117 -4.54 -5.03 2.62
N ALA A 118 -3.44 -5.26 3.31
CA ALA A 118 -3.39 -5.38 4.77
C ALA A 118 -2.89 -4.08 5.40
N ILE A 119 -3.67 -3.53 6.32
CA ILE A 119 -3.36 -2.27 7.01
C ILE A 119 -2.31 -2.53 8.08
N ASN A 120 -1.22 -1.75 8.07
CA ASN A 120 -0.09 -1.89 8.99
C ASN A 120 0.35 -0.56 9.63
N LEU A 121 -0.50 0.44 9.64
CA LEU A 121 -0.16 1.79 10.12
C LEU A 121 0.28 1.84 11.59
N ASP A 122 -0.21 0.92 12.43
CA ASP A 122 0.15 0.78 13.85
C ASP A 122 1.43 -0.06 14.06
N GLN A 123 2.00 -0.59 12.99
CA GLN A 123 3.24 -1.36 13.02
C GLN A 123 4.44 -0.48 12.64
N GLY A 124 5.63 -1.02 12.82
CA GLY A 124 6.88 -0.36 12.46
C GLY A 124 7.67 0.12 13.68
N ASP A 125 8.85 0.59 13.40
CA ASP A 125 9.71 1.25 14.37
C ASP A 125 9.93 2.68 13.91
N TRP A 126 9.78 3.63 14.81
CA TRP A 126 9.96 5.04 14.49
C TRP A 126 11.35 5.36 13.93
N ALA A 127 12.37 4.67 14.41
CA ALA A 127 13.78 4.90 14.07
C ALA A 127 14.38 3.87 13.11
N ASP A 128 13.66 2.79 12.78
CA ASP A 128 14.15 1.73 11.89
C ASP A 128 13.12 1.46 10.77
N ILE A 129 13.51 1.77 9.53
CA ILE A 129 12.72 1.49 8.32
C ILE A 129 12.44 0.00 8.12
N HIS A 130 13.22 -0.87 8.78
CA HIS A 130 13.08 -2.32 8.72
C HIS A 130 12.50 -2.86 10.05
N PRO A 131 11.18 -2.78 10.26
CA PRO A 131 10.58 -3.30 11.49
C PRO A 131 11.00 -4.76 11.71
N ARG A 132 11.49 -5.06 12.91
CA ARG A 132 12.03 -6.40 13.25
C ARG A 132 10.92 -7.45 13.34
N ASP A 133 9.76 -7.06 13.88
CA ASP A 133 8.60 -7.94 13.95
C ASP A 133 7.83 -7.92 12.63
N LYS A 134 8.01 -8.95 11.82
CA LYS A 134 7.26 -9.19 10.60
C LYS A 134 6.07 -10.14 10.81
N HIS A 135 5.94 -10.74 11.99
CA HIS A 135 4.89 -11.71 12.27
C HIS A 135 3.50 -11.09 12.18
N VAL A 136 3.30 -9.93 12.80
CA VAL A 136 2.02 -9.22 12.76
C VAL A 136 1.64 -8.82 11.34
N ILE A 137 2.59 -8.25 10.58
CA ILE A 137 2.39 -7.86 9.18
C ILE A 137 2.02 -9.07 8.32
N GLY A 138 2.76 -10.18 8.47
CA GLY A 138 2.50 -11.43 7.75
C GLY A 138 1.15 -12.04 8.11
N THR A 139 0.77 -12.03 9.38
CA THR A 139 -0.53 -12.53 9.85
C THR A 139 -1.68 -11.71 9.27
N ARG A 140 -1.59 -10.39 9.29
CA ARG A 140 -2.61 -9.50 8.69
C ARG A 140 -2.74 -9.73 7.19
N LEU A 141 -1.62 -9.86 6.51
CA LEU A 141 -1.61 -10.14 5.07
C LEU A 141 -2.28 -11.49 4.75
N ALA A 142 -2.00 -12.52 5.56
CA ALA A 142 -2.64 -13.82 5.43
C ALA A 142 -4.16 -13.74 5.69
N ASN A 143 -4.59 -13.06 6.76
CA ASN A 143 -6.00 -12.89 7.09
C ASN A 143 -6.77 -12.16 5.98
N GLU A 144 -6.22 -11.05 5.44
CA GLU A 144 -6.82 -10.35 4.31
C GLU A 144 -6.88 -11.23 3.06
N THR A 145 -5.83 -12.01 2.79
CA THR A 145 -5.81 -12.96 1.68
C THR A 145 -6.93 -14.00 1.82
N LEU A 146 -7.07 -14.58 3.00
CA LEU A 146 -8.10 -15.59 3.30
C LEU A 146 -9.50 -14.99 3.17
N ARG A 147 -9.70 -13.79 3.67
CA ARG A 147 -10.98 -13.09 3.58
C ARG A 147 -11.35 -12.77 2.14
N CYS A 148 -10.43 -12.14 1.39
CA CYS A 148 -10.73 -11.63 0.04
C CYS A 148 -10.83 -12.73 -1.02
N PHE A 149 -9.99 -13.76 -0.95
CA PHE A 149 -9.86 -14.74 -2.03
C PHE A 149 -10.37 -16.14 -1.69
N PHE A 150 -10.62 -16.42 -0.40
CA PHE A 150 -11.07 -17.73 0.04
C PHE A 150 -12.38 -17.70 0.82
N GLY A 151 -12.99 -16.52 0.98
CA GLY A 151 -14.28 -16.34 1.65
C GLY A 151 -14.26 -16.76 3.13
N LYS A 152 -13.09 -16.68 3.78
CA LYS A 152 -12.97 -16.97 5.21
C LYS A 152 -13.05 -15.68 5.99
N ASP A 153 -13.92 -15.68 7.00
CA ASP A 153 -14.07 -14.54 7.92
C ASP A 153 -12.96 -14.63 8.98
N GLU A 154 -11.78 -14.21 8.60
CA GLU A 154 -10.63 -14.15 9.50
C GLU A 154 -10.53 -12.74 10.12
N ASN A 155 -9.78 -12.60 11.21
CA ASN A 155 -9.55 -11.34 11.92
C ASN A 155 -8.75 -10.34 11.06
N ALA A 156 -9.39 -9.80 10.05
CA ALA A 156 -8.84 -8.74 9.22
C ALA A 156 -9.06 -7.37 9.89
N ALA A 157 -8.24 -6.39 9.55
CA ALA A 157 -8.42 -5.05 10.08
C ALA A 157 -9.72 -4.44 9.54
N PRO A 158 -10.52 -3.76 10.40
CA PRO A 158 -11.71 -3.04 9.95
C PRO A 158 -11.33 -1.94 8.95
N LYS A 159 -12.20 -1.72 7.96
CA LYS A 159 -11.98 -0.76 6.88
C LYS A 159 -13.12 0.22 6.77
N VAL A 160 -12.80 1.47 6.46
CA VAL A 160 -13.79 2.47 6.09
C VAL A 160 -14.38 2.08 4.72
N VAL A 161 -15.70 1.95 4.66
CA VAL A 161 -16.44 1.64 3.43
C VAL A 161 -17.09 2.88 2.80
N SER A 162 -17.42 3.87 3.63
CA SER A 162 -17.92 5.17 3.17
C SER A 162 -17.67 6.25 4.20
N CYS A 163 -17.77 7.50 3.74
CA CYS A 163 -17.63 8.70 4.56
C CYS A 163 -18.78 9.66 4.23
N GLU A 164 -19.33 10.32 5.24
CA GLU A 164 -20.34 11.34 5.11
C GLU A 164 -19.90 12.61 5.83
N ILE A 165 -19.89 13.74 5.15
CA ILE A 165 -19.71 15.06 5.76
C ILE A 165 -21.10 15.54 6.17
N VAL A 166 -21.38 15.51 7.47
CA VAL A 166 -22.70 15.87 8.01
C VAL A 166 -22.82 17.39 8.17
N SER A 167 -21.73 18.05 8.56
CA SER A 167 -21.64 19.50 8.74
C SER A 167 -20.20 19.98 8.69
N ASP A 168 -20.00 21.28 8.82
CA ASP A 168 -18.64 21.88 8.93
C ASP A 168 -17.85 21.40 10.17
N LYS A 169 -18.50 20.66 11.06
CA LYS A 169 -17.93 20.19 12.34
C LYS A 169 -18.15 18.70 12.60
N GLU A 170 -18.72 17.98 11.66
CA GLU A 170 -19.03 16.57 11.86
C GLU A 170 -18.80 15.76 10.59
N VAL A 171 -17.99 14.70 10.73
CA VAL A 171 -17.76 13.70 9.69
C VAL A 171 -18.07 12.31 10.25
N ARG A 172 -18.79 11.50 9.50
CA ARG A 172 -19.06 10.10 9.85
C ARG A 172 -18.32 9.16 8.93
N LEU A 173 -17.61 8.20 9.54
CA LEU A 173 -16.95 7.11 8.85
C LEU A 173 -17.74 5.83 9.11
N PHE A 174 -18.17 5.17 8.04
CA PHE A 174 -18.86 3.90 8.12
C PHE A 174 -17.87 2.76 7.91
N MET A 175 -17.79 1.85 8.86
CA MET A 175 -16.87 0.72 8.84
C MET A 175 -17.56 -0.53 8.29
N ASN A 176 -16.78 -1.47 7.73
CA ASN A 176 -17.29 -2.76 7.26
C ASN A 176 -17.75 -3.69 8.39
N GLU A 177 -17.41 -3.38 9.63
CA GLU A 177 -17.74 -4.17 10.82
C GLU A 177 -17.79 -3.27 12.08
N ASN A 178 -18.30 -3.80 13.18
CA ASN A 178 -18.29 -3.09 14.45
C ASN A 178 -16.86 -2.88 14.95
N VAL A 179 -16.57 -1.68 15.42
CA VAL A 179 -15.24 -1.28 15.88
C VAL A 179 -15.29 -0.78 17.31
N VAL A 180 -14.15 -0.84 17.97
CA VAL A 180 -13.95 -0.26 19.29
C VAL A 180 -12.67 0.58 19.29
N LEU A 181 -12.70 1.72 19.98
CA LEU A 181 -11.50 2.52 20.18
C LEU A 181 -10.64 1.89 21.27
N LYS A 182 -9.40 1.56 20.90
CA LYS A 182 -8.41 1.10 21.86
C LYS A 182 -7.71 2.33 22.45
N ASN A 183 -7.73 2.46 23.78
CA ASN A 183 -7.06 3.55 24.52
C ASN A 183 -7.64 4.97 24.28
N GLY A 184 -8.93 5.08 23.99
CA GLY A 184 -9.59 6.37 23.75
C GLY A 184 -9.56 6.82 22.30
N ALA A 185 -10.28 7.90 22.03
CA ALA A 185 -10.55 8.39 20.66
C ALA A 185 -9.45 9.31 20.09
N ASN A 186 -8.21 9.14 20.49
CA ASN A 186 -7.12 10.00 20.04
C ASN A 186 -6.47 9.45 18.77
N GLY A 187 -6.12 10.35 17.85
CA GLY A 187 -5.37 10.02 16.64
C GLY A 187 -6.15 10.20 15.34
N PHE A 188 -7.29 10.88 15.39
CA PHE A 188 -8.00 11.33 14.20
C PHE A 188 -7.69 12.79 13.92
N GLU A 189 -7.35 13.08 12.68
CA GLU A 189 -7.10 14.42 12.18
C GLU A 189 -7.87 14.62 10.88
N VAL A 190 -8.37 15.82 10.67
CA VAL A 190 -8.97 16.24 9.40
C VAL A 190 -8.05 17.25 8.73
N LEU A 191 -7.64 16.96 7.51
CA LEU A 191 -6.89 17.90 6.69
C LEU A 191 -7.89 18.89 6.04
N THR A 192 -7.73 20.17 6.34
CA THR A 192 -8.55 21.23 5.74
C THR A 192 -8.08 21.57 4.33
N GLU A 193 -8.93 22.22 3.53
CA GLU A 193 -8.56 22.71 2.19
C GLU A 193 -7.36 23.68 2.22
N SER A 194 -7.16 24.38 3.33
CA SER A 194 -6.01 25.27 3.54
C SER A 194 -4.71 24.53 3.95
N GLY A 195 -4.75 23.19 4.05
CA GLY A 195 -3.60 22.35 4.37
C GLY A 195 -3.26 22.25 5.87
N TYR A 196 -4.13 22.75 6.74
CA TYR A 196 -3.97 22.57 8.19
C TYR A 196 -4.62 21.28 8.65
N SER A 197 -3.92 20.52 9.51
CA SER A 197 -4.46 19.39 10.22
C SER A 197 -5.15 19.83 11.50
N LEU A 198 -6.37 19.35 11.72
CA LEU A 198 -7.15 19.60 12.92
C LEU A 198 -7.38 18.28 13.65
N ASN A 199 -6.99 18.22 14.92
CA ASN A 199 -7.34 17.09 15.78
C ASN A 199 -8.84 17.03 15.98
N CYS A 200 -9.40 15.83 15.87
CA CYS A 200 -10.82 15.57 16.05
C CYS A 200 -11.05 14.67 17.28
N GLU A 201 -12.14 14.93 17.96
CA GLU A 201 -12.69 13.96 18.92
C GLU A 201 -13.46 12.89 18.13
N ALA A 202 -13.30 11.61 18.55
CA ALA A 202 -14.00 10.52 17.92
C ALA A 202 -14.92 9.80 18.89
N THR A 203 -16.13 9.56 18.47
CA THR A 203 -17.07 8.67 19.19
C THR A 203 -17.41 7.49 18.28
N ILE A 204 -17.70 6.34 18.88
CA ILE A 204 -18.07 5.13 18.14
C ILE A 204 -19.44 4.63 18.61
N GLU A 205 -20.26 4.33 17.63
CA GLU A 205 -21.48 3.57 17.83
C GLU A 205 -21.55 2.46 16.78
N ASN A 206 -21.43 1.21 17.22
CA ASN A 206 -21.39 0.02 16.36
C ASN A 206 -20.27 0.11 15.30
N ASN A 207 -20.64 0.28 14.02
CA ASN A 207 -19.74 0.40 12.89
C ASN A 207 -19.60 1.85 12.38
N VAL A 208 -20.01 2.84 13.16
CA VAL A 208 -19.90 4.26 12.79
C VAL A 208 -18.94 4.98 13.72
N ILE A 209 -17.96 5.65 13.15
CA ILE A 209 -17.07 6.58 13.86
C ILE A 209 -17.51 7.98 13.49
N THR A 210 -17.89 8.76 14.49
CA THR A 210 -18.24 10.18 14.32
C THR A 210 -17.06 11.02 14.80
N LEU A 211 -16.56 11.87 13.94
CA LEU A 211 -15.49 12.83 14.19
C LEU A 211 -16.10 14.23 14.36
N THR A 212 -15.70 14.93 15.44
CA THR A 212 -16.17 16.29 15.75
C THR A 212 -15.03 17.21 16.16
#